data_c07f2b915041cef95e38ddb23270880b
#
_entry.id   c07f2b915041cef95e38ddb23270880b
#
_cell.length_a   1.000
_cell.length_b   1.000
_cell.length_c   1.000
_cell.angle_alpha   90.00
_cell.angle_beta   90.00
_cell.angle_gamma   90.00
#
_symmetry.space_group_name_H-M   'P 1'
#
loop_
_entity.id
_entity.type
_entity.pdbx_description
1 polymer ?
#
loop_
_entity_poly.entity_id
_entity_poly.type
_entity_poly.pdbx_seq_one_letter_code
_entity_poly.pdbx_strand_id
1 'polypeptide(L)'
;DPALNFVGNVEARDLMDGVADVIVTDGFTGNAVLKTMEGTALGLFKQLKTVLGGGGLKAKLGALLLKNDLRGLKKTLDYSDVGGAVLFGLQAPVVKTHGSSDAKAVYSTIRQIRTMLETDVIRKSVVELSELEEEK
;
A
#
# COMPACT_ATOMS: atom_id res chain seq x y z
N ASP A 1 -23.66 10.75 -1.97
CA ASP A 1 -23.76 10.31 -3.36
C ASP A 1 -24.28 8.87 -3.40
N PRO A 2 -25.44 8.62 -4.07
CA PRO A 2 -26.04 7.28 -4.11
C PRO A 2 -25.22 6.26 -4.92
N ALA A 3 -24.28 6.71 -5.74
CA ALA A 3 -23.36 5.84 -6.50
C ALA A 3 -22.26 5.23 -5.63
N LEU A 4 -22.03 5.78 -4.43
CA LEU A 4 -21.00 5.29 -3.52
C LEU A 4 -21.58 4.27 -2.53
N ASN A 5 -20.96 3.10 -2.47
CA ASN A 5 -21.22 2.13 -1.40
C ASN A 5 -20.47 2.55 -0.13
N PHE A 6 -20.98 3.59 0.55
CA PHE A 6 -20.36 4.09 1.77
C PHE A 6 -20.60 3.13 2.93
N VAL A 7 -19.53 2.52 3.44
CA VAL A 7 -19.57 1.53 4.53
C VAL A 7 -19.37 2.13 5.93
N GLY A 8 -19.15 3.42 6.03
CA GLY A 8 -18.99 4.13 7.31
C GLY A 8 -17.54 4.55 7.60
N ASN A 9 -17.27 4.92 8.84
CA ASN A 9 -15.93 5.29 9.30
C ASN A 9 -15.14 4.06 9.68
N VAL A 10 -13.84 4.09 9.36
CA VAL A 10 -12.90 3.01 9.67
C VAL A 10 -11.90 3.49 10.72
N GLU A 11 -11.69 2.70 11.76
CA GLU A 11 -10.63 2.97 12.72
C GLU A 11 -9.27 2.51 12.20
N ALA A 12 -8.20 3.24 12.56
CA ALA A 12 -6.85 2.94 12.06
C ALA A 12 -6.37 1.52 12.39
N ARG A 13 -6.86 0.91 13.46
CA ARG A 13 -6.54 -0.48 13.83
C ARG A 13 -7.11 -1.52 12.86
N ASP A 14 -8.22 -1.19 12.19
CA ASP A 14 -8.97 -2.13 11.34
C ASP A 14 -8.52 -2.07 9.86
N LEU A 15 -7.52 -1.20 9.56
CA LEU A 15 -7.02 -1.00 8.19
C LEU A 15 -6.50 -2.28 7.52
N MET A 16 -5.96 -3.21 8.31
CA MET A 16 -5.40 -4.47 7.79
C MET A 16 -6.44 -5.59 7.67
N ASP A 17 -7.67 -5.37 8.13
CA ASP A 17 -8.73 -6.38 8.15
C ASP A 17 -9.57 -6.41 6.88
N GLY A 18 -9.27 -5.51 5.92
CA GLY A 18 -9.98 -5.47 4.63
C GLY A 18 -11.45 -5.04 4.75
N VAL A 19 -11.75 -4.15 5.70
CA VAL A 19 -13.12 -3.68 5.99
C VAL A 19 -13.71 -2.79 4.90
N ALA A 20 -12.87 -2.26 4.02
CA ALA A 20 -13.27 -1.46 2.87
C ALA A 20 -12.26 -1.62 1.72
N ASP A 21 -12.71 -1.47 0.47
CA ASP A 21 -11.84 -1.50 -0.71
C ASP A 21 -11.05 -0.21 -0.89
N VAL A 22 -11.64 0.92 -0.48
CA VAL A 22 -11.04 2.26 -0.54
C VAL A 22 -11.28 2.99 0.77
N ILE A 23 -10.24 3.56 1.34
CA ILE A 23 -10.28 4.35 2.56
C ILE A 23 -9.76 5.76 2.25
N VAL A 24 -10.59 6.77 2.48
CA VAL A 24 -10.25 8.17 2.25
C VAL A 24 -9.85 8.82 3.57
N THR A 25 -8.73 9.53 3.58
CA THR A 25 -8.23 10.27 4.74
C THR A 25 -7.52 11.55 4.28
N ASP A 26 -7.29 12.50 5.21
CA ASP A 26 -6.40 13.62 4.93
C ASP A 26 -4.95 13.15 4.79
N GLY A 27 -4.13 13.93 4.07
CA GLY A 27 -2.77 13.54 3.73
C GLY A 27 -1.83 13.45 4.94
N PHE A 28 -2.06 14.22 6.00
CA PHE A 28 -1.24 14.18 7.21
C PHE A 28 -1.52 12.91 8.01
N THR A 29 -2.79 12.65 8.31
CA THR A 29 -3.24 11.45 9.06
C THR A 29 -2.88 10.18 8.29
N GLY A 30 -3.22 10.11 7.00
CA GLY A 30 -2.91 8.95 6.17
C GLY A 30 -1.41 8.66 6.09
N ASN A 31 -0.57 9.68 5.92
CA ASN A 31 0.88 9.51 5.91
C ASN A 31 1.43 9.08 7.27
N ALA A 32 0.91 9.62 8.38
CA ALA A 32 1.31 9.22 9.72
C ALA A 32 0.98 7.73 9.97
N VAL A 33 -0.23 7.30 9.63
CA VAL A 33 -0.66 5.91 9.76
C VAL A 33 0.22 4.98 8.92
N LEU A 34 0.42 5.28 7.63
CA LEU A 34 1.28 4.49 6.75
C LEU A 34 2.71 4.37 7.29
N LYS A 35 3.33 5.47 7.72
CA LYS A 35 4.69 5.45 8.27
C LYS A 35 4.78 4.68 9.59
N THR A 36 3.75 4.76 10.42
CA THR A 36 3.67 3.98 11.66
C THR A 36 3.57 2.48 11.35
N MET A 37 2.71 2.09 10.41
CA MET A 37 2.57 0.69 9.99
C MET A 37 3.88 0.14 9.41
N GLU A 38 4.51 0.86 8.47
CA GLU A 38 5.80 0.51 7.89
C GLU A 38 6.88 0.34 8.96
N GLY A 39 7.01 1.33 9.85
CA GLY A 39 8.00 1.31 10.92
C GLY A 39 7.78 0.18 11.92
N THR A 40 6.53 -0.07 12.29
CA THR A 40 6.15 -1.16 13.20
C THR A 40 6.44 -2.53 12.58
N ALA A 41 6.08 -2.75 11.32
CA ALA A 41 6.37 -3.99 10.62
C ALA A 41 7.88 -4.27 10.53
N LEU A 42 8.68 -3.26 10.12
CA LEU A 42 10.14 -3.37 10.06
C LEU A 42 10.75 -3.63 11.44
N GLY A 43 10.29 -2.93 12.47
CA GLY A 43 10.73 -3.11 13.85
C GLY A 43 10.45 -4.52 14.37
N LEU A 44 9.24 -5.03 14.14
CA LEU A 44 8.84 -6.38 14.51
C LEU A 44 9.71 -7.45 13.84
N PHE A 45 9.93 -7.33 12.52
CA PHE A 45 10.81 -8.27 11.80
C PHE A 45 12.26 -8.21 12.29
N LYS A 46 12.77 -7.00 12.65
CA LYS A 46 14.10 -6.85 13.22
C LYS A 46 14.20 -7.54 14.58
N GLN A 47 13.22 -7.36 15.46
CA GLN A 47 13.17 -8.03 16.76
C GLN A 47 13.07 -9.55 16.61
N LEU A 48 12.18 -10.03 15.75
CA LEU A 48 12.03 -11.46 15.46
C LEU A 48 13.34 -12.08 14.98
N LYS A 49 14.05 -11.41 14.05
CA LYS A 49 15.37 -11.84 13.58
C LYS A 49 16.39 -11.90 14.72
N THR A 50 16.37 -10.92 15.64
CA THR A 50 17.27 -10.89 16.80
C THR A 50 16.98 -12.06 17.74
N VAL A 51 15.72 -12.31 18.08
CA VAL A 51 15.30 -13.43 18.97
C VAL A 51 15.69 -14.78 18.36
N LEU A 52 15.36 -14.98 17.09
CA LEU A 52 15.66 -16.24 16.39
C LEU A 52 17.17 -16.44 16.15
N GLY A 53 17.92 -15.38 15.91
CA GLY A 53 19.37 -15.45 15.67
C GLY A 53 20.21 -15.52 16.95
N GLY A 54 19.76 -14.85 18.02
CA GLY A 54 20.46 -14.82 19.32
C GLY A 54 20.11 -16.00 20.23
N GLY A 55 19.04 -16.75 19.95
CA GLY A 55 18.67 -17.95 20.67
C GLY A 55 19.62 -19.12 20.37
N GLY A 56 19.72 -20.07 21.33
CA GLY A 56 20.55 -21.27 21.18
C GLY A 56 20.14 -22.15 19.96
N LEU A 57 20.65 -23.36 19.91
CA LEU A 57 20.44 -24.30 18.81
C LEU A 57 18.96 -24.52 18.47
N LYS A 58 18.07 -24.56 19.47
CA LYS A 58 16.61 -24.70 19.28
C LYS A 58 16.00 -23.52 18.51
N ALA A 59 16.39 -22.28 18.80
CA ALA A 59 15.89 -21.10 18.11
C ALA A 59 16.38 -21.05 16.65
N LYS A 60 17.62 -21.45 16.40
CA LYS A 60 18.19 -21.55 15.05
C LYS A 60 17.48 -22.62 14.22
N LEU A 61 17.16 -23.78 14.81
CA LEU A 61 16.40 -24.82 14.17
C LEU A 61 14.96 -24.35 13.84
N GLY A 62 14.29 -23.68 14.81
CA GLY A 62 12.98 -23.06 14.58
C GLY A 62 13.01 -22.01 13.47
N ALA A 63 14.04 -21.16 13.41
CA ALA A 63 14.22 -20.19 12.35
C ALA A 63 14.40 -20.84 10.96
N LEU A 64 15.08 -21.98 10.90
CA LEU A 64 15.25 -22.74 9.66
C LEU A 64 13.92 -23.33 9.18
N LEU A 65 13.14 -23.90 10.08
CA LEU A 65 11.83 -24.50 9.78
C LEU A 65 10.82 -23.42 9.30
N LEU A 66 10.79 -22.24 9.96
CA LEU A 66 9.88 -21.15 9.65
C LEU A 66 10.36 -20.23 8.52
N LYS A 67 11.54 -20.46 7.95
CA LYS A 67 12.17 -19.55 6.98
C LYS A 67 11.28 -19.20 5.79
N ASN A 68 10.59 -20.19 5.24
CA ASN A 68 9.73 -19.99 4.07
C ASN A 68 8.46 -19.25 4.43
N ASP A 69 7.85 -19.55 5.57
CA ASP A 69 6.63 -18.89 6.05
C ASP A 69 6.90 -17.42 6.39
N LEU A 70 8.00 -17.15 7.09
CA LEU A 70 8.44 -15.78 7.38
C LEU A 70 8.80 -14.98 6.12
N ARG A 71 9.32 -15.64 5.08
CA ARG A 71 9.58 -15.01 3.80
C ARG A 71 8.26 -14.69 3.08
N GLY A 72 7.28 -15.59 3.15
CA GLY A 72 5.92 -15.37 2.65
C GLY A 72 5.28 -14.16 3.32
N LEU A 73 5.28 -14.12 4.65
CA LEU A 73 4.74 -13.00 5.43
C LEU A 73 5.41 -11.66 5.08
N LYS A 74 6.75 -11.65 4.95
CA LYS A 74 7.47 -10.45 4.52
C LYS A 74 7.02 -9.99 3.13
N LYS A 75 6.80 -10.93 2.20
CA LYS A 75 6.34 -10.61 0.84
C LYS A 75 4.93 -10.01 0.84
N THR A 76 4.03 -10.47 1.70
CA THR A 76 2.67 -9.90 1.83
C THR A 76 2.71 -8.43 2.28
N LEU A 77 3.72 -8.05 3.07
CA LEU A 77 3.92 -6.67 3.55
C LEU A 77 4.82 -5.82 2.64
N ASP A 78 5.30 -6.40 1.54
CA ASP A 78 6.19 -5.71 0.58
C ASP A 78 5.36 -5.02 -0.51
N TYR A 79 5.26 -3.71 -0.41
CA TYR A 79 4.56 -2.86 -1.36
C TYR A 79 5.30 -2.64 -2.71
N SER A 80 6.51 -3.13 -2.86
CA SER A 80 7.32 -2.95 -4.09
C SER A 80 6.66 -3.52 -5.34
N ASP A 81 5.77 -4.51 -5.19
CA ASP A 81 5.03 -5.14 -6.29
C ASP A 81 3.85 -4.29 -6.76
N VAL A 82 3.34 -3.38 -5.93
CA VAL A 82 2.16 -2.57 -6.24
C VAL A 82 2.51 -1.39 -7.15
N GLY A 83 3.71 -0.82 -7.01
CA GLY A 83 4.14 0.36 -7.75
C GLY A 83 4.27 1.57 -6.84
N GLY A 84 3.60 2.68 -7.19
CA GLY A 84 3.62 3.92 -6.42
C GLY A 84 2.22 4.46 -6.13
N ALA A 85 2.17 5.60 -5.46
CA ALA A 85 0.95 6.34 -5.20
C ALA A 85 0.57 7.20 -6.41
N VAL A 86 -0.63 7.00 -6.93
CA VAL A 86 -1.18 7.81 -8.03
C VAL A 86 -1.58 9.18 -7.50
N LEU A 87 -1.22 10.23 -8.22
CA LEU A 87 -1.70 11.59 -7.99
C LEU A 87 -2.93 11.84 -8.88
N PHE A 88 -4.10 11.90 -8.28
CA PHE A 88 -5.34 12.26 -8.95
C PHE A 88 -5.50 13.78 -9.10
N GLY A 89 -6.42 14.23 -9.97
CA GLY A 89 -6.65 15.64 -10.25
C GLY A 89 -5.67 16.27 -11.24
N LEU A 90 -4.83 15.49 -11.91
CA LEU A 90 -3.90 15.93 -12.93
C LEU A 90 -4.39 15.52 -14.33
N GLN A 91 -3.96 16.26 -15.36
CA GLN A 91 -4.34 16.00 -16.76
C GLN A 91 -3.55 14.82 -17.39
N ALA A 92 -2.56 14.30 -16.71
CA ALA A 92 -1.74 13.17 -17.13
C ALA A 92 -1.45 12.24 -15.95
N PRO A 93 -1.20 10.94 -16.18
CA PRO A 93 -0.86 10.03 -15.12
C PRO A 93 0.48 10.39 -14.49
N VAL A 94 0.45 10.67 -13.20
CA VAL A 94 1.63 10.89 -12.37
C VAL A 94 1.59 9.92 -11.20
N VAL A 95 2.68 9.19 -11.00
CA VAL A 95 2.80 8.21 -9.92
C VAL A 95 4.06 8.49 -9.12
N LYS A 96 3.88 8.71 -7.82
CA LYS A 96 4.97 8.95 -6.88
C LYS A 96 5.48 7.62 -6.32
N THR A 97 6.77 7.33 -6.52
CA THR A 97 7.45 6.19 -5.89
C THR A 97 7.97 6.53 -4.50
N HIS A 98 8.28 5.52 -3.71
CA HIS A 98 8.96 5.71 -2.43
C HIS A 98 10.44 6.08 -2.63
N GLY A 99 11.03 6.84 -1.68
CA GLY A 99 12.44 7.25 -1.77
C GLY A 99 13.45 6.09 -1.73
N SER A 100 13.04 4.93 -1.21
CA SER A 100 13.83 3.69 -1.17
C SER A 100 13.47 2.69 -2.28
N SER A 101 12.76 3.14 -3.33
CA SER A 101 12.34 2.28 -4.44
C SER A 101 13.55 1.69 -5.16
N ASP A 102 13.51 0.38 -5.36
CA ASP A 102 14.46 -0.36 -6.18
C ASP A 102 14.00 -0.44 -7.66
N ALA A 103 14.76 -1.10 -8.49
CA ALA A 103 14.45 -1.27 -9.92
C ALA A 103 13.10 -1.99 -10.13
N LYS A 104 12.71 -2.91 -9.25
CA LYS A 104 11.44 -3.62 -9.32
C LYS A 104 10.26 -2.69 -9.05
N ALA A 105 10.36 -1.84 -8.02
CA ALA A 105 9.34 -0.84 -7.70
C ALA A 105 9.17 0.17 -8.83
N VAL A 106 10.26 0.65 -9.43
CA VAL A 106 10.22 1.53 -10.61
C VAL A 106 9.55 0.84 -11.80
N TYR A 107 9.90 -0.42 -12.08
CA TYR A 107 9.25 -1.20 -13.13
C TYR A 107 7.73 -1.34 -12.89
N SER A 108 7.33 -1.66 -11.65
CA SER A 108 5.92 -1.76 -11.25
C SER A 108 5.18 -0.44 -11.44
N THR A 109 5.82 0.69 -11.11
CA THR A 109 5.30 2.04 -11.32
C THR A 109 5.07 2.34 -12.81
N ILE A 110 6.03 2.00 -13.68
CA ILE A 110 5.88 2.18 -15.13
C ILE A 110 4.73 1.32 -15.67
N ARG A 111 4.61 0.08 -15.20
CA ARG A 111 3.48 -0.80 -15.54
C ARG A 111 2.15 -0.21 -15.10
N GLN A 112 2.08 0.38 -13.90
CA GLN A 112 0.89 1.06 -13.37
C GLN A 112 0.49 2.24 -14.26
N ILE A 113 1.44 3.10 -14.64
CA ILE A 113 1.19 4.23 -15.57
C ILE A 113 0.67 3.71 -16.92
N ARG A 114 1.27 2.64 -17.45
CA ARG A 114 0.79 2.01 -18.68
C ARG A 114 -0.67 1.57 -18.56
N THR A 115 -1.02 0.88 -17.48
CA THR A 115 -2.41 0.47 -17.21
C THR A 115 -3.35 1.67 -17.13
N MET A 116 -2.94 2.76 -16.48
CA MET A 116 -3.73 4.00 -16.41
C MET A 116 -4.00 4.60 -17.80
N LEU A 117 -3.01 4.56 -18.68
CA LEU A 117 -3.18 5.02 -20.08
C LEU A 117 -4.08 4.09 -20.88
N GLU A 118 -3.89 2.76 -20.76
CA GLU A 118 -4.69 1.75 -21.47
C GLU A 118 -6.16 1.76 -21.02
N THR A 119 -6.45 2.04 -19.76
CA THR A 119 -7.82 2.12 -19.20
C THR A 119 -8.44 3.49 -19.30
N ASP A 120 -7.67 4.51 -19.72
CA ASP A 120 -8.10 5.90 -19.87
C ASP A 120 -8.71 6.49 -18.56
N VAL A 121 -8.20 6.04 -17.42
CA VAL A 121 -8.75 6.38 -16.09
C VAL A 121 -8.73 7.88 -15.81
N ILE A 122 -7.70 8.60 -16.28
CA ILE A 122 -7.58 10.05 -16.04
C ILE A 122 -8.71 10.81 -16.73
N ARG A 123 -8.96 10.54 -18.03
CA ARG A 123 -10.04 11.19 -18.75
C ARG A 123 -11.42 10.85 -18.19
N LYS A 124 -11.66 9.58 -17.86
CA LYS A 124 -12.90 9.14 -17.22
C LYS A 124 -13.15 9.87 -15.90
N SER A 125 -12.13 9.98 -15.04
CA SER A 125 -12.27 10.71 -13.78
C SER A 125 -12.56 12.20 -13.98
N VAL A 126 -11.98 12.84 -14.98
CA VAL A 126 -12.28 14.25 -15.31
C VAL A 126 -13.73 14.43 -15.75
N VAL A 127 -14.22 13.54 -16.62
CA VAL A 127 -15.61 13.58 -17.10
C VAL A 127 -16.59 13.40 -15.94
N GLU A 128 -16.41 12.35 -15.12
CA GLU A 128 -17.28 12.08 -13.98
C GLU A 128 -17.28 13.24 -12.97
N LEU A 129 -16.13 13.85 -12.70
CA LEU A 129 -16.05 14.99 -11.79
C LEU A 129 -16.74 16.24 -12.34
N SER A 130 -16.64 16.49 -13.67
CA SER A 130 -17.34 17.63 -14.28
C SER A 130 -18.87 17.46 -14.25
N GLU A 131 -19.37 16.24 -14.47
CA GLU A 131 -20.80 15.93 -14.36
C GLU A 131 -21.33 16.17 -12.94
N LEU A 132 -20.57 15.78 -11.91
CA LEU A 132 -20.90 16.03 -10.49
C LEU A 132 -20.89 17.52 -10.11
N GLU A 133 -20.14 18.36 -10.81
CA GLU A 133 -20.12 19.81 -10.59
C GLU A 133 -21.34 20.51 -11.22
N GLU A 134 -21.83 20.00 -12.36
CA GLU A 134 -23.01 20.54 -13.04
C GLU A 134 -24.34 20.20 -12.32
N GLU A 135 -24.36 19.15 -11.50
CA GLU A 135 -25.54 18.73 -10.71
C GLU A 135 -25.71 19.52 -9.39
N LYS A 136 -24.82 20.45 -9.05
CA LYS A 136 -24.88 21.27 -7.83
C LYS A 136 -25.45 22.65 -8.10
#